data_b1a588faeb1f31d63fccb2182634d4ac
#
_entry.id   b1a588faeb1f31d63fccb2182634d4ac
#
_cell.length_a   1.000
_cell.length_b   1.000
_cell.length_c   1.000
_cell.angle_alpha   90.00
_cell.angle_beta   90.00
_cell.angle_gamma   90.00
#
_symmetry.space_group_name_H-M   'P 1'
#
loop_
_entity.id
_entity.type
_entity.pdbx_description
1 polymer ?
#
loop_
_entity_poly.entity_id
_entity_poly.type
_entity_poly.pdbx_seq_one_letter_code
_entity_poly.pdbx_strand_id
1 'polypeptide(L)'
;MDENENNQSLVTSNQYPKEAVRKRQNSAQNSGGSDSSRFSRKSFKLDYRLEEDVTKSKKGKDGRFVNPWPTWKNPSIPNVLKWVIMERNHSSIPHSKEELDKELPVLTPYFVADPEEAGVREAGLRVTWLGHATVMVEMDELIFLTDPIFSSRASPFQYMGPKRFRCPPCTISELPRIDAVLISHNHYDHLDYNSVIALNERFGNELRWFVPLGLLDWMQKCGCENVIELDWWEENCVPGHDKVTFVFTPSQHWCKRTLMDDNKVLWGSWSVLGPWNRFFFAGDTGYCPAFEEIGKRFGPFDLAAIPIGAYEPRYVDFSLCCSIQCGSPCAGSISIGPHYSVSWQW
;
A
#
# COMPACT_ATOMS: atom_id res chain seq x y z
N MET A 1 39.26 -9.17 -38.24
CA MET A 1 38.50 -10.41 -38.04
C MET A 1 37.39 -10.02 -37.11
N ASP A 2 36.27 -9.76 -37.75
CA ASP A 2 35.01 -9.30 -37.15
C ASP A 2 34.27 -10.52 -36.60
N GLU A 3 33.74 -10.44 -35.42
CA GLU A 3 32.57 -11.24 -35.02
C GLU A 3 31.54 -10.35 -34.31
N ASN A 4 30.52 -10.05 -35.06
CA ASN A 4 29.27 -9.45 -34.64
C ASN A 4 28.39 -10.55 -34.01
N GLU A 5 28.03 -10.46 -32.75
CA GLU A 5 26.95 -11.24 -32.20
C GLU A 5 25.70 -10.37 -32.00
N ASN A 6 24.73 -10.66 -32.84
CA ASN A 6 23.35 -10.20 -32.76
C ASN A 6 22.65 -10.80 -31.53
N ASN A 7 22.24 -9.98 -30.59
CA ASN A 7 21.30 -10.35 -29.54
C ASN A 7 19.90 -9.84 -29.93
N GLN A 8 19.11 -10.71 -30.53
CA GLN A 8 17.67 -10.47 -30.73
C GLN A 8 16.91 -10.78 -29.43
N SER A 9 16.35 -9.75 -28.84
CA SER A 9 15.41 -9.89 -27.72
C SER A 9 14.06 -10.41 -28.26
N LEU A 10 13.66 -11.58 -27.80
CA LEU A 10 12.34 -12.16 -28.01
C LEU A 10 11.31 -11.44 -27.14
N VAL A 11 10.52 -10.59 -27.74
CA VAL A 11 9.30 -10.04 -27.12
C VAL A 11 8.18 -11.07 -27.31
N THR A 12 7.82 -11.78 -26.25
CA THR A 12 6.62 -12.63 -26.24
C THR A 12 5.41 -11.79 -25.89
N SER A 13 4.54 -11.54 -26.86
CA SER A 13 3.23 -10.92 -26.65
C SER A 13 2.27 -11.91 -25.99
N ASN A 14 1.95 -11.71 -24.72
CA ASN A 14 0.89 -12.44 -24.03
C ASN A 14 -0.47 -11.83 -24.42
N GLN A 15 -1.27 -12.58 -25.17
CA GLN A 15 -2.67 -12.25 -25.43
C GLN A 15 -3.52 -12.69 -24.25
N TYR A 16 -4.12 -11.73 -23.54
CA TYR A 16 -5.10 -11.98 -22.49
C TYR A 16 -6.50 -12.26 -23.06
N PRO A 17 -7.34 -13.05 -22.40
CA PRO A 17 -8.70 -13.35 -22.86
C PRO A 17 -9.58 -12.10 -22.83
N LYS A 18 -10.09 -11.69 -23.98
CA LYS A 18 -10.93 -10.49 -24.20
C LYS A 18 -12.33 -10.57 -23.57
N GLU A 19 -12.72 -11.66 -22.96
CA GLU A 19 -14.08 -11.86 -22.42
C GLU A 19 -14.37 -11.17 -21.09
N ALA A 20 -13.38 -10.97 -20.23
CA ALA A 20 -13.59 -10.30 -18.93
C ALA A 20 -13.87 -8.79 -19.08
N VAL A 21 -13.37 -8.17 -20.16
CA VAL A 21 -13.55 -6.72 -20.44
C VAL A 21 -14.96 -6.42 -20.94
N ARG A 22 -15.62 -7.38 -21.64
CA ARG A 22 -16.93 -7.14 -22.26
C ARG A 22 -18.10 -7.07 -21.26
N LYS A 23 -17.98 -7.69 -20.08
CA LYS A 23 -19.02 -7.62 -19.04
C LYS A 23 -19.05 -6.28 -18.28
N ARG A 24 -17.95 -5.51 -18.29
CA ARG A 24 -17.89 -4.20 -17.64
C ARG A 24 -18.48 -3.05 -18.46
N GLN A 25 -18.58 -3.18 -19.80
CA GLN A 25 -19.06 -2.11 -20.66
C GLN A 25 -20.60 -1.98 -20.76
N ASN A 26 -21.35 -2.98 -20.34
CA ASN A 26 -22.81 -2.99 -20.49
C ASN A 26 -23.59 -2.47 -19.27
N SER A 27 -22.94 -2.11 -18.14
CA SER A 27 -23.62 -1.53 -16.98
C SER A 27 -23.56 0.00 -16.89
N ALA A 28 -22.89 0.67 -17.83
CA ALA A 28 -22.67 2.12 -17.81
C ALA A 28 -23.59 2.94 -18.72
N GLN A 29 -24.62 2.34 -19.34
CA GLN A 29 -25.58 3.08 -20.16
C GLN A 29 -26.98 3.01 -19.57
N ASN A 30 -27.31 3.90 -18.65
CA ASN A 30 -28.63 4.53 -18.51
C ASN A 30 -28.66 5.43 -17.26
N SER A 31 -28.52 6.74 -17.46
CA SER A 31 -29.33 7.79 -16.84
C SER A 31 -28.75 9.17 -17.18
N GLY A 32 -29.32 9.80 -18.20
CA GLY A 32 -29.15 11.22 -18.46
C GLY A 32 -30.09 12.04 -17.57
N GLY A 33 -29.59 13.14 -17.01
CA GLY A 33 -30.34 14.11 -16.26
C GLY A 33 -29.41 15.16 -15.66
N SER A 34 -29.39 16.36 -16.29
CA SER A 34 -28.65 17.54 -15.84
C SER A 34 -29.24 18.09 -14.55
N ASP A 35 -28.45 18.22 -13.50
CA ASP A 35 -28.63 19.26 -12.48
C ASP A 35 -27.29 19.61 -11.83
N SER A 36 -26.88 20.86 -12.10
CA SER A 36 -25.68 21.47 -11.56
C SER A 36 -26.00 22.12 -10.24
N SER A 37 -25.67 21.51 -9.14
CA SER A 37 -25.34 22.12 -7.84
C SER A 37 -25.62 21.14 -6.69
N ARG A 38 -24.62 20.41 -6.37
CA ARG A 38 -24.28 19.74 -5.10
C ARG A 38 -23.32 18.62 -5.48
N PHE A 39 -22.07 18.75 -5.12
CA PHE A 39 -21.13 17.63 -5.17
C PHE A 39 -21.71 16.49 -4.32
N SER A 40 -22.53 15.67 -4.97
CA SER A 40 -23.08 14.47 -4.37
C SER A 40 -21.94 13.46 -4.25
N ARG A 41 -21.57 13.16 -3.01
CA ARG A 41 -20.68 12.06 -2.61
C ARG A 41 -21.30 10.68 -2.95
N LYS A 42 -21.77 10.47 -4.16
CA LYS A 42 -22.13 9.14 -4.64
C LYS A 42 -20.87 8.50 -5.21
N SER A 43 -20.08 7.89 -4.32
CA SER A 43 -19.11 6.90 -4.77
C SER A 43 -19.88 5.77 -5.44
N PHE A 44 -19.49 5.40 -6.67
CA PHE A 44 -19.88 4.12 -7.24
C PHE A 44 -19.18 3.05 -6.38
N LYS A 45 -19.97 2.38 -5.55
CA LYS A 45 -19.47 1.41 -4.60
C LYS A 45 -19.86 0.03 -5.11
N LEU A 46 -18.95 -0.64 -5.83
CA LEU A 46 -19.07 -2.07 -5.99
C LEU A 46 -18.76 -2.70 -4.63
N ASP A 47 -19.66 -3.50 -4.13
CA ASP A 47 -19.54 -4.13 -2.83
C ASP A 47 -19.32 -5.63 -3.03
N TYR A 48 -18.06 -6.05 -3.13
CA TYR A 48 -17.68 -7.46 -3.25
C TYR A 48 -18.06 -8.28 -2.01
N ARG A 49 -18.47 -7.64 -0.91
CA ARG A 49 -18.97 -8.33 0.30
C ARG A 49 -20.30 -9.05 0.07
N LEU A 50 -20.99 -8.74 -1.03
CA LEU A 50 -22.21 -9.46 -1.41
C LEU A 50 -21.94 -10.88 -1.88
N GLU A 51 -20.68 -11.18 -2.24
CA GLU A 51 -20.26 -12.54 -2.57
C GLU A 51 -20.09 -13.36 -1.29
N GLU A 52 -20.68 -14.56 -1.23
CA GLU A 52 -20.75 -15.36 0.00
C GLU A 52 -19.41 -15.94 0.45
N ASP A 53 -18.44 -16.03 -0.45
CA ASP A 53 -17.17 -16.73 -0.28
C ASP A 53 -15.97 -15.85 0.08
N VAL A 54 -16.20 -14.56 0.45
CA VAL A 54 -15.12 -13.67 0.90
C VAL A 54 -15.04 -13.53 2.41
N THR A 55 -13.82 -13.42 2.91
CA THR A 55 -13.56 -13.11 4.33
C THR A 55 -13.86 -11.65 4.62
N LYS A 56 -14.91 -11.39 5.39
CA LYS A 56 -15.37 -10.04 5.74
C LYS A 56 -14.72 -9.54 7.02
N SER A 57 -14.59 -8.20 7.16
CA SER A 57 -14.21 -7.59 8.42
C SER A 57 -15.27 -7.86 9.50
N LYS A 58 -14.83 -8.01 10.73
CA LYS A 58 -15.75 -8.26 11.86
C LYS A 58 -15.35 -7.41 13.05
N LYS A 59 -16.35 -6.95 13.80
CA LYS A 59 -16.16 -6.33 15.11
C LYS A 59 -16.60 -7.27 16.22
N GLY A 60 -15.79 -7.32 17.28
CA GLY A 60 -16.14 -7.99 18.52
C GLY A 60 -17.26 -7.27 19.28
N LYS A 61 -17.68 -7.84 20.43
CA LYS A 61 -18.72 -7.26 21.28
C LYS A 61 -18.35 -5.88 21.86
N ASP A 62 -17.05 -5.60 21.92
CA ASP A 62 -16.46 -4.33 22.38
C ASP A 62 -16.35 -3.27 21.26
N GLY A 63 -16.85 -3.57 20.05
CA GLY A 63 -16.81 -2.69 18.89
C GLY A 63 -15.44 -2.61 18.19
N ARG A 64 -14.46 -3.43 18.59
CA ARG A 64 -13.12 -3.48 18.02
C ARG A 64 -13.06 -4.49 16.90
N PHE A 65 -12.26 -4.24 15.86
CA PHE A 65 -12.02 -5.20 14.80
C PHE A 65 -11.26 -6.41 15.33
N VAL A 66 -11.57 -7.59 14.78
CA VAL A 66 -10.94 -8.86 15.17
C VAL A 66 -10.32 -9.52 13.96
N ASN A 67 -9.17 -10.17 14.17
CA ASN A 67 -8.56 -10.99 13.13
C ASN A 67 -9.40 -12.26 12.87
N PRO A 68 -9.85 -12.49 11.66
CA PRO A 68 -10.60 -13.70 11.33
C PRO A 68 -9.69 -14.93 11.07
N TRP A 69 -8.38 -14.71 11.01
CA TRP A 69 -7.41 -15.70 10.57
C TRP A 69 -7.06 -16.68 11.70
N PRO A 70 -7.12 -18.00 11.46
CA PRO A 70 -6.74 -19.00 12.48
C PRO A 70 -5.25 -18.97 12.81
N THR A 71 -4.43 -18.41 11.91
CA THR A 71 -2.98 -18.22 12.11
C THR A 71 -2.64 -17.03 13.01
N TRP A 72 -3.60 -16.14 13.28
CA TRP A 72 -3.39 -14.99 14.14
C TRP A 72 -3.20 -15.40 15.59
N LYS A 73 -2.18 -14.86 16.23
CA LYS A 73 -1.94 -14.97 17.67
C LYS A 73 -1.59 -13.61 18.24
N ASN A 74 -2.28 -13.18 19.28
CA ASN A 74 -1.91 -11.96 19.98
C ASN A 74 -0.52 -12.10 20.60
N PRO A 75 0.38 -11.12 20.42
CA PRO A 75 1.66 -11.11 21.13
C PRO A 75 1.43 -11.13 22.63
N SER A 76 2.11 -12.02 23.34
CA SER A 76 2.00 -12.06 24.80
C SER A 76 2.82 -10.93 25.43
N ILE A 77 2.29 -10.29 26.47
CA ILE A 77 3.01 -9.22 27.19
C ILE A 77 4.40 -9.65 27.66
N PRO A 78 4.60 -10.86 28.22
CA PRO A 78 5.94 -11.33 28.57
C PRO A 78 6.91 -11.41 27.40
N ASN A 79 6.44 -11.84 26.22
CA ASN A 79 7.27 -11.93 25.02
C ASN A 79 7.68 -10.55 24.50
N VAL A 80 6.74 -9.60 24.47
CA VAL A 80 7.05 -8.21 24.12
C VAL A 80 8.06 -7.60 25.08
N LEU A 81 7.89 -7.81 26.39
CA LEU A 81 8.82 -7.31 27.40
C LEU A 81 10.20 -7.95 27.28
N LYS A 82 10.27 -9.26 27.03
CA LYS A 82 11.53 -9.97 26.77
C LYS A 82 12.24 -9.36 25.56
N TRP A 83 11.53 -9.14 24.46
CA TRP A 83 12.11 -8.52 23.27
C TRP A 83 12.64 -7.11 23.53
N VAL A 84 11.85 -6.25 24.18
CA VAL A 84 12.25 -4.88 24.51
C VAL A 84 13.50 -4.81 25.37
N ILE A 85 13.66 -5.76 26.33
CA ILE A 85 14.76 -5.74 27.30
C ILE A 85 16.00 -6.49 26.77
N MET A 86 15.80 -7.65 26.13
CA MET A 86 16.89 -8.59 25.86
C MET A 86 17.29 -8.67 24.38
N GLU A 87 16.38 -8.36 23.46
CA GLU A 87 16.58 -8.65 22.03
C GLU A 87 16.48 -7.39 21.13
N ARG A 88 16.64 -6.23 21.74
CA ARG A 88 16.38 -4.94 21.10
C ARG A 88 17.28 -4.56 19.92
N ASN A 89 18.34 -5.31 19.66
CA ASN A 89 19.33 -4.90 18.65
C ASN A 89 19.97 -6.09 17.93
N HIS A 90 19.26 -6.66 16.97
CA HIS A 90 19.77 -7.72 16.09
C HIS A 90 20.01 -7.23 14.65
N SER A 91 19.94 -5.95 14.43
CA SER A 91 20.01 -5.38 13.09
C SER A 91 21.44 -5.21 12.66
N SER A 92 22.37 -5.91 12.62
CA SER A 92 23.77 -5.78 12.07
C SER A 92 24.02 -4.50 11.23
N ILE A 93 23.32 -3.41 11.61
CA ILE A 93 23.37 -2.14 10.88
C ILE A 93 24.69 -1.45 11.20
N PRO A 94 25.43 -1.00 10.19
CA PRO A 94 26.67 -0.29 10.37
C PRO A 94 26.51 0.92 11.30
N HIS A 95 27.46 1.09 12.21
CA HIS A 95 27.48 2.21 13.14
C HIS A 95 28.10 3.47 12.54
N SER A 96 28.97 3.32 11.54
CA SER A 96 29.57 4.46 10.85
C SER A 96 28.68 4.95 9.70
N LYS A 97 28.69 6.27 9.50
CA LYS A 97 27.95 6.88 8.41
C LYS A 97 28.50 6.42 7.05
N GLU A 98 29.81 6.26 6.96
CA GLU A 98 30.52 5.87 5.74
C GLU A 98 30.17 4.46 5.30
N GLU A 99 30.11 3.51 6.23
CA GLU A 99 29.68 2.14 5.95
C GLU A 99 28.19 2.11 5.59
N LEU A 100 27.36 2.87 6.31
CA LEU A 100 25.94 2.95 6.03
C LEU A 100 25.66 3.60 4.65
N ASP A 101 26.43 4.61 4.26
CA ASP A 101 26.33 5.24 2.94
C ASP A 101 26.75 4.28 1.81
N LYS A 102 27.67 3.36 2.10
CA LYS A 102 28.11 2.33 1.15
C LYS A 102 27.11 1.18 1.01
N GLU A 103 26.55 0.70 2.13
CA GLU A 103 25.64 -0.46 2.12
C GLU A 103 24.18 -0.09 1.78
N LEU A 104 23.75 1.09 2.21
CA LEU A 104 22.40 1.61 2.00
C LEU A 104 22.46 3.04 1.44
N PRO A 105 22.95 3.25 0.22
CA PRO A 105 23.03 4.56 -0.38
C PRO A 105 21.61 5.14 -0.57
N VAL A 106 21.47 6.44 -0.27
CA VAL A 106 20.24 7.18 -0.59
C VAL A 106 20.44 7.83 -1.96
N LEU A 107 19.66 7.37 -2.93
CA LEU A 107 19.69 7.89 -4.29
C LEU A 107 18.63 8.97 -4.44
N THR A 108 18.95 10.06 -5.12
CA THR A 108 17.96 11.07 -5.48
C THR A 108 16.97 10.49 -6.47
N PRO A 109 15.67 10.49 -6.16
CA PRO A 109 14.67 9.96 -7.07
C PRO A 109 14.57 10.85 -8.33
N TYR A 110 14.36 10.22 -9.46
CA TYR A 110 14.06 10.93 -10.70
C TYR A 110 12.54 10.97 -10.89
N PHE A 111 11.98 12.17 -10.82
CA PHE A 111 10.58 12.41 -11.10
C PHE A 111 10.44 12.99 -12.51
N VAL A 112 9.54 12.44 -13.31
CA VAL A 112 9.17 13.04 -14.60
C VAL A 112 8.22 14.20 -14.29
N ALA A 113 8.64 15.41 -14.64
CA ALA A 113 7.88 16.63 -14.35
C ALA A 113 6.53 16.67 -15.11
N ASP A 114 6.51 16.17 -16.33
CA ASP A 114 5.32 16.03 -17.16
C ASP A 114 5.44 14.77 -18.03
N PRO A 115 4.53 13.78 -17.89
CA PRO A 115 4.52 12.59 -18.75
C PRO A 115 4.33 12.93 -20.26
N GLU A 116 3.68 14.05 -20.59
CA GLU A 116 3.51 14.49 -21.99
C GLU A 116 4.80 15.07 -22.56
N GLU A 117 5.59 15.81 -21.77
CA GLU A 117 6.88 16.35 -22.20
C GLU A 117 7.95 15.27 -22.36
N ALA A 118 7.88 14.19 -21.58
CA ALA A 118 8.85 13.10 -21.65
C ALA A 118 8.72 12.23 -22.90
N GLY A 119 7.69 12.40 -23.71
CA GLY A 119 7.43 11.56 -24.89
C GLY A 119 7.14 10.09 -24.54
N VAL A 120 7.04 9.76 -23.27
CA VAL A 120 6.84 8.41 -22.74
C VAL A 120 5.34 8.21 -22.53
N ARG A 121 4.59 8.12 -23.63
CA ARG A 121 3.25 7.53 -23.62
C ARG A 121 3.30 6.00 -23.58
N GLU A 122 4.35 5.43 -23.07
CA GLU A 122 4.33 4.00 -22.79
C GLU A 122 3.58 3.80 -21.49
N ALA A 123 2.41 3.19 -21.61
CA ALA A 123 1.56 2.71 -20.55
C ALA A 123 2.33 1.69 -19.68
N GLY A 124 3.19 2.18 -18.80
CA GLY A 124 4.04 1.38 -17.93
C GLY A 124 3.74 1.65 -16.46
N LEU A 125 4.04 0.67 -15.63
CA LEU A 125 4.04 0.77 -14.20
C LEU A 125 5.44 1.18 -13.73
N ARG A 126 5.56 2.35 -13.10
CA ARG A 126 6.80 2.78 -12.46
C ARG A 126 6.61 2.92 -10.96
N VAL A 127 7.60 2.44 -10.22
CA VAL A 127 7.58 2.44 -8.76
C VAL A 127 8.87 3.05 -8.24
N THR A 128 8.75 4.03 -7.34
CA THR A 128 9.86 4.68 -6.65
C THR A 128 9.73 4.43 -5.15
N TRP A 129 10.67 3.70 -4.58
CA TRP A 129 10.70 3.49 -3.13
C TRP A 129 11.28 4.70 -2.41
N LEU A 130 10.49 5.30 -1.53
CA LEU A 130 10.86 6.50 -0.77
C LEU A 130 11.30 6.19 0.67
N GLY A 131 11.26 4.93 1.05
CA GLY A 131 11.69 4.42 2.33
C GLY A 131 10.57 3.84 3.18
N HIS A 132 10.90 2.82 3.98
CA HIS A 132 9.96 2.01 4.73
C HIS A 132 8.81 1.51 3.84
N ALA A 133 7.56 1.70 4.24
CA ALA A 133 6.37 1.33 3.45
C ALA A 133 5.92 2.44 2.46
N THR A 134 6.69 3.54 2.37
CA THR A 134 6.37 4.65 1.46
C THR A 134 6.87 4.35 0.06
N VAL A 135 5.94 4.14 -0.85
CA VAL A 135 6.21 3.88 -2.26
C VAL A 135 5.39 4.86 -3.10
N MET A 136 6.04 5.52 -4.05
CA MET A 136 5.36 6.28 -5.09
C MET A 136 5.15 5.38 -6.30
N VAL A 137 3.93 5.32 -6.79
CA VAL A 137 3.52 4.49 -7.92
C VAL A 137 2.93 5.38 -9.00
N GLU A 138 3.43 5.21 -10.21
CA GLU A 138 2.94 5.88 -11.41
C GLU A 138 2.39 4.79 -12.34
N MET A 139 1.09 4.80 -12.55
CA MET A 139 0.42 3.84 -13.43
C MET A 139 -0.87 4.42 -14.01
N ASP A 140 -1.12 4.11 -15.25
CA ASP A 140 -2.40 4.42 -15.92
C ASP A 140 -2.83 5.89 -15.73
N GLU A 141 -1.89 6.83 -15.91
CA GLU A 141 -2.05 8.28 -15.80
C GLU A 141 -2.25 8.81 -14.35
N LEU A 142 -2.15 7.95 -13.34
CA LEU A 142 -2.22 8.33 -11.93
C LEU A 142 -0.86 8.21 -11.25
N ILE A 143 -0.65 9.08 -10.26
CA ILE A 143 0.48 9.02 -9.33
C ILE A 143 -0.06 8.95 -7.91
N PHE A 144 0.29 7.91 -7.16
CA PHE A 144 -0.16 7.76 -5.79
C PHE A 144 0.95 7.30 -4.84
N LEU A 145 0.76 7.57 -3.56
CA LEU A 145 1.67 7.17 -2.49
C LEU A 145 1.02 6.10 -1.62
N THR A 146 1.84 5.17 -1.12
CA THR A 146 1.46 4.25 -0.04
C THR A 146 2.09 4.67 1.28
N ASP A 147 1.32 4.62 2.37
CA ASP A 147 1.76 4.85 3.76
C ASP A 147 2.88 5.90 3.89
N PRO A 148 2.64 7.18 3.51
CA PRO A 148 3.70 8.18 3.42
C PRO A 148 4.22 8.58 4.80
N ILE A 149 5.52 8.31 5.03
CA ILE A 149 6.24 8.72 6.21
C ILE A 149 7.54 9.44 5.83
N PHE A 150 7.58 10.76 6.06
CA PHE A 150 8.73 11.61 5.83
C PHE A 150 9.39 12.09 7.12
N SER A 151 8.74 11.87 8.27
CA SER A 151 9.31 12.15 9.59
C SER A 151 10.53 11.28 9.88
N SER A 152 11.42 11.76 10.73
CA SER A 152 12.61 11.03 11.14
C SER A 152 12.31 9.91 12.14
N ARG A 153 11.15 9.95 12.79
CA ARG A 153 10.74 8.97 13.80
C ARG A 153 9.31 8.49 13.61
N ALA A 154 9.10 7.20 13.78
CA ALA A 154 7.77 6.58 13.88
C ALA A 154 7.24 6.73 15.32
N SER A 155 6.77 7.92 15.66
CA SER A 155 6.38 8.26 17.04
C SER A 155 5.48 9.49 17.05
N PRO A 156 4.62 9.62 18.07
CA PRO A 156 3.88 10.88 18.28
C PRO A 156 4.81 12.08 18.56
N PHE A 157 6.06 11.80 18.96
CA PHE A 157 7.05 12.84 19.29
C PHE A 157 8.32 12.65 18.50
N GLN A 158 8.80 13.71 17.83
CA GLN A 158 10.00 13.63 17.00
C GLN A 158 11.33 13.65 17.79
N TYR A 159 11.30 13.80 19.11
CA TYR A 159 12.48 13.74 19.98
C TYR A 159 12.69 12.35 20.63
N MET A 160 11.69 11.44 20.58
CA MET A 160 11.79 10.09 21.14
C MET A 160 11.03 9.06 20.30
N GLY A 161 11.36 7.78 20.48
CA GLY A 161 10.79 6.67 19.72
C GLY A 161 11.68 6.18 18.58
N PRO A 162 11.27 5.16 17.83
CA PRO A 162 12.04 4.58 16.74
C PRO A 162 12.48 5.63 15.72
N LYS A 163 13.76 5.64 15.37
CA LYS A 163 14.34 6.56 14.40
C LYS A 163 14.79 5.79 13.17
N ARG A 164 14.47 6.31 11.99
CA ARG A 164 14.90 5.70 10.73
C ARG A 164 16.41 5.80 10.54
N PHE A 165 17.00 4.79 9.92
CA PHE A 165 18.44 4.73 9.64
C PHE A 165 18.86 5.67 8.53
N ARG A 166 18.00 5.83 7.52
CA ARG A 166 18.23 6.71 6.37
C ARG A 166 17.14 7.76 6.28
N CYS A 167 17.52 8.98 5.92
CA CYS A 167 16.52 10.01 5.61
C CYS A 167 15.72 9.62 4.37
N PRO A 168 14.49 10.13 4.20
CA PRO A 168 13.82 10.03 2.92
C PRO A 168 14.69 10.58 1.79
N PRO A 169 14.62 10.01 0.58
CA PRO A 169 15.46 10.44 -0.53
C PRO A 169 15.06 11.80 -1.12
N CYS A 170 13.89 12.31 -0.74
CA CYS A 170 13.38 13.62 -1.11
C CYS A 170 12.47 14.16 -0.01
N THR A 171 12.12 15.42 -0.11
CA THR A 171 11.11 16.09 0.72
C THR A 171 9.73 16.03 0.04
N ILE A 172 8.67 16.31 0.80
CA ILE A 172 7.31 16.39 0.24
C ILE A 172 7.23 17.52 -0.81
N SER A 173 8.00 18.61 -0.65
CA SER A 173 8.04 19.74 -1.60
C SER A 173 8.67 19.37 -2.95
N GLU A 174 9.46 18.33 -3.02
CA GLU A 174 10.09 17.84 -4.26
C GLU A 174 9.26 16.79 -5.00
N LEU A 175 8.21 16.25 -4.37
CA LEU A 175 7.34 15.27 -5.03
C LEU A 175 6.66 15.88 -6.27
N PRO A 176 6.38 15.10 -7.32
CA PRO A 176 5.55 15.54 -8.43
C PRO A 176 4.08 15.69 -7.99
N ARG A 177 3.16 15.86 -8.94
CA ARG A 177 1.72 15.74 -8.68
C ARG A 177 1.43 14.39 -7.98
N ILE A 178 0.59 14.41 -6.95
CA ILE A 178 0.09 13.20 -6.31
C ILE A 178 -1.44 13.23 -6.35
N ASP A 179 -2.04 12.23 -6.96
CA ASP A 179 -3.49 12.14 -7.14
C ASP A 179 -4.17 11.42 -5.98
N ALA A 180 -3.48 10.45 -5.36
CA ALA A 180 -4.02 9.69 -4.25
C ALA A 180 -2.96 9.27 -3.21
N VAL A 181 -3.42 9.03 -1.99
CA VAL A 181 -2.64 8.38 -0.92
C VAL A 181 -3.42 7.19 -0.41
N LEU A 182 -2.76 6.06 -0.26
CA LEU A 182 -3.30 4.83 0.28
C LEU A 182 -2.72 4.59 1.68
N ILE A 183 -3.57 4.51 2.69
CA ILE A 183 -3.18 4.17 4.06
C ILE A 183 -3.60 2.74 4.35
N SER A 184 -2.66 1.88 4.75
CA SER A 184 -2.94 0.48 5.07
C SER A 184 -3.51 0.29 6.48
N HIS A 185 -2.97 1.03 7.46
CA HIS A 185 -3.39 0.98 8.86
C HIS A 185 -2.85 2.19 9.65
N ASN A 186 -3.09 2.25 10.97
CA ASN A 186 -2.83 3.45 11.75
C ASN A 186 -1.57 3.43 12.62
N HIS A 187 -0.65 2.48 12.47
CA HIS A 187 0.63 2.50 13.20
C HIS A 187 1.45 3.75 12.84
N TYR A 188 2.34 4.17 13.74
CA TYR A 188 3.10 5.42 13.57
C TYR A 188 4.08 5.40 12.41
N ASP A 189 4.51 4.25 11.97
CA ASP A 189 5.40 4.02 10.83
C ASP A 189 4.67 3.90 9.48
N HIS A 190 3.33 3.95 9.49
CA HIS A 190 2.49 3.91 8.29
C HIS A 190 1.58 5.14 8.17
N LEU A 191 1.22 5.75 9.30
CA LEU A 191 0.41 6.96 9.35
C LEU A 191 1.15 8.05 10.14
N ASP A 192 1.90 8.87 9.42
CA ASP A 192 2.70 9.97 9.96
C ASP A 192 1.92 11.29 9.93
N TYR A 193 1.61 11.84 11.11
CA TYR A 193 0.87 13.09 11.25
C TYR A 193 1.48 14.23 10.45
N ASN A 194 2.81 14.40 10.54
CA ASN A 194 3.49 15.50 9.86
C ASN A 194 3.44 15.36 8.34
N SER A 195 3.57 14.12 7.84
CA SER A 195 3.45 13.84 6.41
C SER A 195 2.03 14.09 5.90
N VAL A 196 1.00 13.71 6.68
CA VAL A 196 -0.40 13.98 6.32
C VAL A 196 -0.66 15.48 6.21
N ILE A 197 -0.24 16.26 7.22
CA ILE A 197 -0.41 17.72 7.20
C ILE A 197 0.31 18.33 6.00
N ALA A 198 1.59 18.01 5.80
CA ALA A 198 2.38 18.60 4.73
C ALA A 198 1.88 18.24 3.31
N LEU A 199 1.42 17.01 3.12
CA LEU A 199 0.80 16.58 1.85
C LEU A 199 -0.53 17.29 1.62
N ASN A 200 -1.36 17.40 2.67
CA ASN A 200 -2.64 18.11 2.58
C ASN A 200 -2.47 19.61 2.33
N GLU A 201 -1.49 20.26 2.99
CA GLU A 201 -1.15 21.66 2.73
C GLU A 201 -0.68 21.89 1.30
N ARG A 202 0.09 20.95 0.73
CA ARG A 202 0.63 21.08 -0.61
C ARG A 202 -0.39 20.83 -1.72
N PHE A 203 -1.18 19.77 -1.61
CA PHE A 203 -2.05 19.30 -2.68
C PHE A 203 -3.54 19.62 -2.44
N GLY A 204 -3.91 19.91 -1.20
CA GLY A 204 -5.29 20.29 -0.83
C GLY A 204 -6.33 19.26 -1.27
N ASN A 205 -7.43 19.75 -1.82
CA ASN A 205 -8.57 18.93 -2.22
C ASN A 205 -8.35 18.14 -3.53
N GLU A 206 -7.26 18.39 -4.25
CA GLU A 206 -6.88 17.58 -5.42
C GLU A 206 -6.37 16.21 -4.99
N LEU A 207 -5.78 16.11 -3.80
CA LEU A 207 -5.29 14.87 -3.23
C LEU A 207 -6.43 14.06 -2.62
N ARG A 208 -6.66 12.85 -3.13
CA ARG A 208 -7.63 11.91 -2.55
C ARG A 208 -6.94 10.96 -1.57
N TRP A 209 -7.50 10.89 -0.36
CA TRP A 209 -7.05 9.98 0.68
C TRP A 209 -7.95 8.75 0.72
N PHE A 210 -7.37 7.58 0.50
CA PHE A 210 -8.04 6.28 0.69
C PHE A 210 -7.55 5.69 2.01
N VAL A 211 -8.47 5.50 2.95
CA VAL A 211 -8.14 5.12 4.32
C VAL A 211 -9.01 3.97 4.82
N PRO A 212 -8.52 3.18 5.79
CA PRO A 212 -9.29 2.11 6.41
C PRO A 212 -10.48 2.63 7.22
N LEU A 213 -11.50 1.80 7.35
CA LEU A 213 -12.69 2.04 8.19
C LEU A 213 -12.30 2.35 9.64
N GLY A 214 -12.77 3.48 10.17
CA GLY A 214 -12.48 4.01 11.51
C GLY A 214 -11.44 5.13 11.54
N LEU A 215 -10.88 5.55 10.36
CA LEU A 215 -9.84 6.58 10.30
C LEU A 215 -10.35 7.94 9.83
N LEU A 216 -11.56 8.04 9.30
CA LEU A 216 -12.11 9.27 8.73
C LEU A 216 -12.04 10.47 9.68
N ASP A 217 -12.50 10.30 10.92
CA ASP A 217 -12.51 11.38 11.92
C ASP A 217 -11.11 11.92 12.23
N TRP A 218 -10.10 11.03 12.24
CA TRP A 218 -8.72 11.44 12.46
C TRP A 218 -8.19 12.25 11.28
N MET A 219 -8.45 11.82 10.05
CA MET A 219 -8.07 12.53 8.83
C MET A 219 -8.72 13.91 8.76
N GLN A 220 -9.99 14.02 9.09
CA GLN A 220 -10.72 15.30 9.12
C GLN A 220 -10.15 16.26 10.17
N LYS A 221 -9.74 15.76 11.34
CA LYS A 221 -9.04 16.56 12.35
C LYS A 221 -7.66 17.05 11.88
N CYS A 222 -7.04 16.37 10.94
CA CYS A 222 -5.83 16.82 10.25
C CYS A 222 -6.12 17.83 9.12
N GLY A 223 -7.38 18.21 8.88
CA GLY A 223 -7.78 19.14 7.83
C GLY A 223 -7.95 18.49 6.45
N CYS A 224 -7.90 17.17 6.34
CA CYS A 224 -8.12 16.49 5.08
C CYS A 224 -9.62 16.43 4.75
N GLU A 225 -10.02 16.95 3.59
CA GLU A 225 -11.42 17.02 3.16
C GLU A 225 -11.80 15.91 2.17
N ASN A 226 -10.90 15.57 1.24
CA ASN A 226 -11.14 14.57 0.19
C ASN A 226 -10.73 13.16 0.66
N VAL A 227 -11.43 12.65 1.68
CA VAL A 227 -11.14 11.36 2.34
C VAL A 227 -12.21 10.34 2.02
N ILE A 228 -11.80 9.17 1.55
CA ILE A 228 -12.65 8.00 1.31
C ILE A 228 -12.24 6.90 2.27
N GLU A 229 -13.14 6.57 3.18
CA GLU A 229 -13.00 5.49 4.15
C GLU A 229 -13.62 4.21 3.57
N LEU A 230 -12.86 3.10 3.59
CA LEU A 230 -13.27 1.83 3.00
C LEU A 230 -13.15 0.67 3.99
N ASP A 231 -14.09 -0.26 3.89
CA ASP A 231 -14.03 -1.58 4.50
C ASP A 231 -13.37 -2.58 3.53
N TRP A 232 -12.99 -3.77 4.00
CA TRP A 232 -12.49 -4.84 3.13
C TRP A 232 -13.44 -5.13 1.98
N TRP A 233 -12.88 -5.27 0.78
CA TRP A 233 -13.60 -5.51 -0.48
C TRP A 233 -14.43 -4.33 -0.99
N GLU A 234 -14.31 -3.16 -0.36
CA GLU A 234 -14.88 -1.95 -0.92
C GLU A 234 -13.89 -1.28 -1.87
N GLU A 235 -14.42 -0.65 -2.91
CA GLU A 235 -13.62 0.03 -3.94
C GLU A 235 -14.06 1.47 -4.15
N ASN A 236 -13.15 2.26 -4.66
CA ASN A 236 -13.41 3.62 -5.12
C ASN A 236 -12.37 4.02 -6.18
N CYS A 237 -12.55 5.18 -6.82
CA CYS A 237 -11.65 5.74 -7.82
C CYS A 237 -11.32 7.21 -7.54
N VAL A 238 -10.31 7.74 -8.20
CA VAL A 238 -10.06 9.18 -8.25
C VAL A 238 -11.01 9.78 -9.29
N PRO A 239 -11.72 10.90 -8.99
CA PRO A 239 -12.61 11.56 -9.96
C PRO A 239 -11.87 11.92 -11.25
N GLY A 240 -12.47 11.59 -12.39
CA GLY A 240 -11.84 11.78 -13.70
C GLY A 240 -10.94 10.61 -14.14
N HIS A 241 -10.61 9.69 -13.24
CA HIS A 241 -9.82 8.50 -13.51
C HIS A 241 -10.58 7.21 -13.19
N ASP A 242 -11.86 7.14 -13.61
CA ASP A 242 -12.79 6.05 -13.29
C ASP A 242 -12.34 4.66 -13.80
N LYS A 243 -11.31 4.62 -14.65
CA LYS A 243 -10.73 3.38 -15.16
C LYS A 243 -9.78 2.70 -14.17
N VAL A 244 -9.28 3.45 -13.17
CA VAL A 244 -8.39 2.92 -12.14
C VAL A 244 -9.17 2.79 -10.84
N THR A 245 -9.25 1.57 -10.34
CA THR A 245 -10.02 1.22 -9.14
C THR A 245 -9.08 0.89 -8.00
N PHE A 246 -9.30 1.51 -6.85
CA PHE A 246 -8.61 1.24 -5.60
C PHE A 246 -9.50 0.38 -4.71
N VAL A 247 -9.12 -0.87 -4.49
CA VAL A 247 -9.86 -1.83 -3.64
C VAL A 247 -9.13 -2.00 -2.33
N PHE A 248 -9.80 -1.78 -1.21
CA PHE A 248 -9.26 -2.11 0.10
C PHE A 248 -9.45 -3.59 0.36
N THR A 249 -8.36 -4.32 0.57
CA THR A 249 -8.36 -5.78 0.63
C THR A 249 -7.86 -6.30 1.99
N PRO A 250 -8.29 -7.49 2.43
CA PRO A 250 -7.93 -8.01 3.75
C PRO A 250 -6.43 -8.26 3.92
N SER A 251 -5.97 -8.15 5.17
CA SER A 251 -4.64 -8.61 5.60
C SER A 251 -4.70 -9.17 7.04
N GLN A 252 -3.60 -9.78 7.50
CA GLN A 252 -3.47 -10.27 8.86
C GLN A 252 -2.55 -9.34 9.65
N HIS A 253 -3.14 -8.38 10.34
CA HIS A 253 -2.42 -7.39 11.15
C HIS A 253 -3.28 -6.88 12.30
N TRP A 254 -2.97 -5.73 12.85
CA TRP A 254 -3.67 -5.06 13.94
C TRP A 254 -3.45 -3.55 13.89
N CYS A 255 -4.15 -2.80 14.73
CA CYS A 255 -4.05 -1.35 14.79
C CYS A 255 -3.96 -0.84 16.22
N LYS A 256 -3.09 0.16 16.44
CA LYS A 256 -2.97 0.88 17.71
C LYS A 256 -2.13 2.14 17.56
N ARG A 257 -2.58 3.26 18.15
CA ARG A 257 -1.79 4.50 18.30
C ARG A 257 -1.75 4.98 19.74
N THR A 258 -2.76 4.65 20.54
CA THR A 258 -2.90 5.07 21.94
C THR A 258 -3.12 3.87 22.85
N LEU A 259 -3.15 4.10 24.16
CA LEU A 259 -3.39 3.02 25.13
C LEU A 259 -4.80 2.42 25.04
N MET A 260 -5.76 3.15 24.43
CA MET A 260 -7.19 2.81 24.49
C MET A 260 -7.83 2.54 23.13
N ASP A 261 -7.05 2.52 22.05
CA ASP A 261 -7.59 2.44 20.69
C ASP A 261 -7.25 1.16 19.93
N ASP A 262 -6.81 0.10 20.63
CA ASP A 262 -6.52 -1.19 20.01
C ASP A 262 -7.66 -1.59 19.06
N ASN A 263 -7.32 -1.82 17.81
CA ASN A 263 -8.23 -2.33 16.76
C ASN A 263 -9.54 -1.53 16.59
N LYS A 264 -9.55 -0.23 16.91
CA LYS A 264 -10.69 0.66 16.60
C LYS A 264 -10.70 1.08 15.13
N VAL A 265 -9.55 1.04 14.47
CA VAL A 265 -9.36 1.23 13.04
C VAL A 265 -9.12 -0.12 12.39
N LEU A 266 -9.65 -0.34 11.20
CA LEU A 266 -9.37 -1.53 10.40
C LEU A 266 -7.96 -1.44 9.81
N TRP A 267 -7.38 -2.55 9.44
CA TRP A 267 -6.13 -2.70 8.71
C TRP A 267 -6.37 -3.46 7.41
N GLY A 268 -5.48 -3.32 6.44
CA GLY A 268 -5.64 -4.04 5.18
C GLY A 268 -4.51 -3.77 4.20
N SER A 269 -4.71 -4.30 3.03
CA SER A 269 -3.88 -4.14 1.84
C SER A 269 -4.64 -3.38 0.76
N TRP A 270 -3.97 -3.00 -0.32
CA TRP A 270 -4.57 -2.30 -1.45
C TRP A 270 -4.32 -3.05 -2.74
N SER A 271 -5.39 -3.30 -3.48
CA SER A 271 -5.33 -3.78 -4.86
C SER A 271 -5.72 -2.64 -5.78
N VAL A 272 -4.79 -2.15 -6.58
CA VAL A 272 -5.02 -1.08 -7.55
C VAL A 272 -5.12 -1.69 -8.94
N LEU A 273 -6.28 -1.49 -9.56
CA LEU A 273 -6.67 -2.16 -10.79
C LEU A 273 -6.87 -1.12 -11.89
N GLY A 274 -5.90 -1.00 -12.75
CA GLY A 274 -5.99 -0.15 -13.94
C GLY A 274 -6.36 -0.92 -15.20
N PRO A 275 -6.59 -0.22 -16.32
CA PRO A 275 -6.87 -0.84 -17.62
C PRO A 275 -5.67 -1.60 -18.20
N TRP A 276 -4.45 -1.20 -17.86
CA TRP A 276 -3.21 -1.77 -18.39
C TRP A 276 -2.38 -2.46 -17.33
N ASN A 277 -2.34 -1.90 -16.10
CA ASN A 277 -1.49 -2.37 -15.02
C ASN A 277 -2.29 -2.68 -13.77
N ARG A 278 -1.77 -3.59 -12.93
CA ARG A 278 -2.29 -3.93 -11.62
C ARG A 278 -1.18 -3.92 -10.59
N PHE A 279 -1.41 -3.17 -9.53
CA PHE A 279 -0.46 -3.04 -8.44
C PHE A 279 -1.07 -3.56 -7.13
N PHE A 280 -0.26 -4.27 -6.35
CA PHE A 280 -0.66 -4.74 -5.03
C PHE A 280 0.27 -4.16 -3.96
N PHE A 281 -0.32 -3.58 -2.92
CA PHE A 281 0.38 -3.11 -1.73
C PHE A 281 -0.13 -3.88 -0.51
N ALA A 282 0.72 -4.72 0.08
CA ALA A 282 0.32 -5.60 1.17
C ALA A 282 0.10 -4.85 2.50
N GLY A 283 0.72 -3.67 2.69
CA GLY A 283 0.85 -3.07 4.01
C GLY A 283 1.62 -4.00 4.95
N ASP A 284 1.38 -3.90 6.24
CA ASP A 284 1.88 -4.87 7.21
C ASP A 284 0.92 -6.05 7.31
N THR A 285 1.48 -7.26 7.20
CA THR A 285 0.65 -8.46 7.20
C THR A 285 1.46 -9.71 7.50
N GLY A 286 0.88 -10.62 8.28
CA GLY A 286 1.26 -12.03 8.25
C GLY A 286 0.68 -12.73 7.02
N TYR A 287 1.21 -13.89 6.66
CA TYR A 287 0.59 -14.72 5.63
C TYR A 287 -0.77 -15.25 6.08
N CYS A 288 -1.78 -15.07 5.24
CA CYS A 288 -3.14 -15.52 5.53
C CYS A 288 -3.88 -15.91 4.23
N PRO A 289 -5.00 -16.64 4.33
CA PRO A 289 -5.81 -17.06 3.18
C PRO A 289 -6.31 -15.91 2.29
N ALA A 290 -6.35 -14.67 2.80
CA ALA A 290 -6.75 -13.51 2.01
C ALA A 290 -5.96 -13.36 0.71
N PHE A 291 -4.67 -13.71 0.71
CA PHE A 291 -3.85 -13.61 -0.51
C PHE A 291 -4.37 -14.50 -1.64
N GLU A 292 -4.89 -15.67 -1.31
CA GLU A 292 -5.53 -16.54 -2.30
C GLU A 292 -6.85 -15.94 -2.81
N GLU A 293 -7.68 -15.38 -1.92
CA GLU A 293 -8.92 -14.71 -2.27
C GLU A 293 -8.65 -13.49 -3.18
N ILE A 294 -7.64 -12.66 -2.82
CA ILE A 294 -7.23 -11.49 -3.61
C ILE A 294 -6.68 -11.92 -4.98
N GLY A 295 -5.79 -12.91 -5.01
CA GLY A 295 -5.19 -13.40 -6.24
C GLY A 295 -6.21 -13.97 -7.23
N LYS A 296 -7.20 -14.71 -6.75
CA LYS A 296 -8.29 -15.24 -7.58
C LYS A 296 -9.18 -14.15 -8.18
N ARG A 297 -9.37 -13.03 -7.47
CA ARG A 297 -10.28 -11.95 -7.90
C ARG A 297 -9.61 -10.90 -8.76
N PHE A 298 -8.43 -10.48 -8.36
CA PHE A 298 -7.75 -9.32 -8.91
C PHE A 298 -6.45 -9.64 -9.62
N GLY A 299 -5.92 -10.84 -9.45
CA GLY A 299 -4.69 -11.27 -10.12
C GLY A 299 -4.86 -11.51 -11.63
N PRO A 300 -3.77 -11.66 -12.35
CA PRO A 300 -2.40 -11.43 -11.87
C PRO A 300 -2.10 -9.96 -11.64
N PHE A 301 -1.16 -9.67 -10.73
CA PHE A 301 -0.61 -8.33 -10.53
C PHE A 301 0.71 -8.19 -11.28
N ASP A 302 0.95 -7.02 -11.86
CA ASP A 302 2.20 -6.71 -12.56
C ASP A 302 3.34 -6.42 -11.57
N LEU A 303 3.01 -5.82 -10.41
CA LEU A 303 3.94 -5.60 -9.32
C LEU A 303 3.24 -5.68 -7.96
N ALA A 304 3.94 -6.24 -6.99
CA ALA A 304 3.51 -6.29 -5.60
C ALA A 304 4.58 -5.72 -4.66
N ALA A 305 4.20 -4.79 -3.81
CA ALA A 305 5.00 -4.31 -2.69
C ALA A 305 4.62 -5.09 -1.42
N ILE A 306 5.56 -5.90 -0.93
CA ILE A 306 5.32 -6.87 0.16
C ILE A 306 6.36 -6.67 1.25
N PRO A 307 5.97 -6.68 2.56
CA PRO A 307 6.90 -6.60 3.66
C PRO A 307 7.74 -7.88 3.75
N ILE A 308 9.06 -7.74 3.75
CA ILE A 308 10.00 -8.85 3.88
C ILE A 308 10.97 -8.67 5.06
N GLY A 309 10.89 -7.54 5.75
CA GLY A 309 11.62 -7.25 6.99
C GLY A 309 10.90 -7.75 8.24
N ALA A 310 11.53 -7.53 9.41
CA ALA A 310 10.97 -7.81 10.73
C ALA A 310 10.46 -9.26 10.91
N TYR A 311 11.17 -10.22 10.36
CA TYR A 311 10.79 -11.64 10.38
C TYR A 311 11.23 -12.38 11.67
N GLU A 312 12.04 -11.74 12.50
CA GLU A 312 12.49 -12.25 13.80
C GLU A 312 12.48 -11.14 14.87
N PRO A 313 12.15 -11.49 16.10
CA PRO A 313 11.71 -12.81 16.56
C PRO A 313 10.20 -13.04 16.31
N ARG A 314 9.84 -14.16 15.73
CA ARG A 314 8.45 -14.52 15.35
C ARG A 314 7.44 -14.48 16.50
N TYR A 315 7.88 -14.61 17.75
CA TYR A 315 6.98 -14.57 18.91
C TYR A 315 6.57 -13.16 19.34
N VAL A 316 7.18 -12.13 18.78
CA VAL A 316 6.81 -10.72 19.00
C VAL A 316 6.03 -10.18 17.84
N ASP A 317 6.39 -10.60 16.63
CA ASP A 317 5.86 -10.06 15.40
C ASP A 317 5.23 -11.16 14.53
N PHE A 318 4.07 -11.65 14.98
CA PHE A 318 3.24 -12.54 14.15
C PHE A 318 2.59 -11.81 12.96
N SER A 319 2.81 -10.53 12.87
CA SER A 319 2.14 -9.66 11.93
C SER A 319 2.95 -9.35 10.67
N LEU A 320 4.22 -9.73 10.61
CA LEU A 320 5.03 -9.47 9.43
C LEU A 320 5.29 -10.76 8.65
N CYS A 321 5.01 -10.69 7.38
CA CYS A 321 5.14 -11.80 6.46
C CYS A 321 6.60 -12.15 6.25
N CYS A 322 7.07 -13.12 6.96
CA CYS A 322 8.24 -13.79 6.51
C CYS A 322 7.94 -15.23 6.12
N SER A 323 8.09 -15.47 4.92
CA SER A 323 8.05 -16.71 4.16
C SER A 323 6.80 -16.82 3.28
N ILE A 324 6.74 -15.98 2.26
CA ILE A 324 6.47 -16.59 0.98
C ILE A 324 7.67 -17.53 0.79
N GLN A 325 7.53 -18.78 1.20
CA GLN A 325 8.42 -19.83 0.71
C GLN A 325 8.21 -19.84 -0.81
N CYS A 326 9.12 -19.20 -1.51
CA CYS A 326 9.31 -19.41 -2.93
C CYS A 326 9.63 -20.88 -3.12
N GLY A 327 8.62 -21.73 -3.35
CA GLY A 327 8.85 -23.16 -3.50
C GLY A 327 7.63 -24.04 -3.62
N SER A 328 6.41 -23.51 -3.47
CA SER A 328 5.21 -24.29 -3.83
C SER A 328 4.40 -23.54 -4.88
N PRO A 329 4.00 -24.21 -5.97
CA PRO A 329 3.08 -23.61 -6.93
C PRO A 329 1.70 -23.54 -6.29
N CYS A 330 1.40 -22.49 -5.55
CA CYS A 330 0.05 -22.14 -5.20
C CYS A 330 -0.62 -21.65 -6.48
N ALA A 331 -1.55 -22.43 -6.99
CA ALA A 331 -2.47 -22.03 -8.05
C ALA A 331 -3.31 -20.84 -7.54
N GLY A 332 -2.93 -19.64 -7.92
CA GLY A 332 -3.44 -18.38 -7.41
C GLY A 332 -2.27 -17.45 -7.10
N SER A 333 -1.18 -17.57 -7.85
CA SER A 333 0.03 -16.80 -7.66
C SER A 333 -0.28 -15.31 -7.78
N ILE A 334 -0.02 -14.56 -6.71
CA ILE A 334 0.44 -13.19 -6.88
C ILE A 334 1.73 -13.36 -7.68
N SER A 335 1.67 -13.16 -8.99
CA SER A 335 2.84 -13.26 -9.85
C SER A 335 3.72 -12.07 -9.50
N ILE A 336 4.73 -12.33 -8.69
CA ILE A 336 5.84 -11.40 -8.54
C ILE A 336 6.57 -11.51 -9.88
N GLY A 337 6.54 -10.44 -10.67
CA GLY A 337 7.40 -10.35 -11.84
C GLY A 337 8.84 -10.66 -11.42
N PRO A 338 9.66 -11.26 -12.27
CA PRO A 338 10.87 -12.00 -11.86
C PRO A 338 11.97 -11.19 -11.17
N HIS A 339 11.84 -9.88 -10.91
CA HIS A 339 12.98 -9.07 -10.52
C HIS A 339 12.81 -8.00 -9.43
N TYR A 340 11.63 -7.74 -8.83
CA TYR A 340 11.55 -6.62 -7.87
C TYR A 340 10.70 -6.95 -6.63
N SER A 341 11.37 -7.09 -5.50
CA SER A 341 10.77 -6.99 -4.17
C SER A 341 11.23 -5.68 -3.53
N VAL A 342 10.30 -4.88 -3.03
CA VAL A 342 10.63 -3.72 -2.19
C VAL A 342 10.56 -4.17 -0.75
N SER A 343 11.69 -4.09 -0.04
CA SER A 343 11.77 -4.41 1.38
C SER A 343 11.82 -3.14 2.21
N TRP A 344 11.16 -3.15 3.37
CA TRP A 344 11.33 -2.08 4.35
C TRP A 344 11.77 -2.60 5.70
N GLN A 345 12.68 -1.86 6.32
CA GLN A 345 13.19 -2.07 7.66
C GLN A 345 13.26 -0.72 8.40
N TRP A 346 13.02 -0.78 9.70
CA TRP A 346 13.33 0.30 10.64
C TRP A 346 14.64 0.07 11.34
#